data_136ad3d3b6acf8d871a3aa4753b5ec19
#
_entry.id   136ad3d3b6acf8d871a3aa4753b5ec19
#
_cell.length_a   1.000
_cell.length_b   1.000
_cell.length_c   1.000
_cell.angle_alpha   90.00
_cell.angle_beta   90.00
_cell.angle_gamma   90.00
#
_symmetry.space_group_name_H-M   'P 1'
#
loop_
_entity.id
_entity.type
_entity.pdbx_description
1 polymer ?
#
loop_
_entity_poly.entity_id
_entity_poly.type
_entity_poly.pdbx_seq_one_letter_code
_entity_poly.pdbx_strand_id
1 'polypeptide(L)'
;FRTLLEALDRAQHDDRIAGVSLEVQNVGMSFGKVQELRDKLQALVASGKFCTTYLETGYNLSYYLATACPEVYLTPTSLLGLNALMGHTTFIRGTLDKLNIYPDFYHIAEYKTFSNMYTEKRFTPAHREMVTDLITGWQQQLIDGIAAGRGLDAATVEQLVRGGPYLAHEAVENNLIDKLLYYDQY
;
A
#
# COMPACT_ATOMS: atom_id res chain seq x y z
N PHE A 1 -5.12 16.85 2.25
CA PHE A 1 -4.35 15.90 3.08
C PHE A 1 -4.01 16.50 4.44
N ARG A 2 -3.36 17.66 4.50
CA ARG A 2 -3.00 18.34 5.75
C ARG A 2 -4.20 18.53 6.69
N THR A 3 -5.31 19.02 6.16
CA THR A 3 -6.57 19.20 6.91
C THR A 3 -7.06 17.91 7.56
N LEU A 4 -6.90 16.76 6.89
CA LEU A 4 -7.25 15.46 7.44
C LEU A 4 -6.35 15.08 8.63
N LEU A 5 -5.04 15.27 8.50
CA LEU A 5 -4.10 15.02 9.60
C LEU A 5 -4.39 15.90 10.82
N GLU A 6 -4.63 17.21 10.58
CA GLU A 6 -5.00 18.16 11.64
C GLU A 6 -6.35 17.81 12.29
N ALA A 7 -7.29 17.22 11.54
CA ALA A 7 -8.55 16.75 12.09
C ALA A 7 -8.37 15.53 12.99
N LEU A 8 -7.52 14.57 12.60
CA LEU A 8 -7.19 13.41 13.42
C LEU A 8 -6.44 13.82 14.70
N ASP A 9 -5.49 14.76 14.60
CA ASP A 9 -4.80 15.31 15.77
C ASP A 9 -5.79 15.94 16.77
N ARG A 10 -6.74 16.71 16.28
CA ARG A 10 -7.80 17.28 17.12
C ARG A 10 -8.70 16.21 17.71
N ALA A 11 -9.11 15.22 16.90
CA ALA A 11 -9.94 14.12 17.34
C ALA A 11 -9.27 13.31 18.47
N GLN A 12 -7.96 13.13 18.39
CA GLN A 12 -7.18 12.44 19.43
C GLN A 12 -7.32 13.10 20.82
N HIS A 13 -7.40 14.44 20.88
CA HIS A 13 -7.38 15.21 22.10
C HIS A 13 -8.75 15.75 22.54
N ASP A 14 -9.80 15.57 21.75
CA ASP A 14 -11.15 16.08 22.05
C ASP A 14 -11.98 14.98 22.72
N ASP A 15 -12.33 15.15 23.98
CA ASP A 15 -13.11 14.18 24.80
C ASP A 15 -14.53 13.93 24.25
N ARG A 16 -15.04 14.81 23.38
CA ARG A 16 -16.34 14.64 22.72
C ARG A 16 -16.29 13.65 21.56
N ILE A 17 -15.09 13.28 21.08
CA ILE A 17 -14.86 12.33 20.00
C ILE A 17 -14.54 10.97 20.63
N ALA A 18 -15.40 10.00 20.45
CA ALA A 18 -15.22 8.64 20.95
C ALA A 18 -14.24 7.81 20.09
N GLY A 19 -14.18 8.09 18.80
CA GLY A 19 -13.31 7.36 17.86
C GLY A 19 -13.52 7.79 16.42
N VAL A 20 -12.98 7.00 15.50
CA VAL A 20 -13.02 7.26 14.05
C VAL A 20 -13.52 6.00 13.34
N SER A 21 -14.43 6.18 12.41
CA SER A 21 -14.88 5.19 11.44
C SER A 21 -14.37 5.61 10.06
N LEU A 22 -13.58 4.76 9.40
CA LEU A 22 -13.04 5.00 8.07
C LEU A 22 -13.80 4.20 7.03
N GLU A 23 -14.25 4.87 6.01
CA GLU A 23 -14.63 4.25 4.75
C GLU A 23 -13.45 4.43 3.77
N VAL A 24 -12.77 3.33 3.44
CA VAL A 24 -11.61 3.37 2.56
C VAL A 24 -11.97 2.75 1.21
N GLN A 25 -11.97 3.58 0.20
CA GLN A 25 -12.14 3.19 -1.20
C GLN A 25 -10.75 3.08 -1.88
N ASN A 26 -10.61 3.58 -3.08
CA ASN A 26 -9.33 3.61 -3.77
C ASN A 26 -8.44 4.73 -3.21
N VAL A 27 -7.29 4.37 -2.65
CA VAL A 27 -6.34 5.32 -2.07
C VAL A 27 -5.45 5.91 -3.16
N GLY A 28 -5.81 7.09 -3.65
CA GLY A 28 -5.04 7.85 -4.65
C GLY A 28 -3.87 8.66 -4.08
N MET A 29 -3.19 8.15 -3.04
CA MET A 29 -2.07 8.83 -2.36
C MET A 29 -0.77 8.04 -2.52
N SER A 30 0.38 8.73 -2.38
CA SER A 30 1.69 8.06 -2.33
C SER A 30 1.83 7.25 -1.04
N PHE A 31 2.68 6.22 -1.06
CA PHE A 31 2.94 5.34 0.08
C PHE A 31 3.31 6.12 1.35
N GLY A 32 4.22 7.12 1.25
CA GLY A 32 4.61 7.94 2.40
C GLY A 32 3.45 8.73 3.02
N LYS A 33 2.49 9.24 2.21
CA LYS A 33 1.29 9.87 2.77
C LYS A 33 0.37 8.90 3.50
N VAL A 34 0.29 7.67 3.01
CA VAL A 34 -0.49 6.62 3.69
C VAL A 34 0.18 6.24 5.01
N GLN A 35 1.50 6.16 5.06
CA GLN A 35 2.24 5.93 6.31
C GLN A 35 1.95 7.02 7.34
N GLU A 36 2.06 8.30 6.93
CA GLU A 36 1.77 9.43 7.82
C GLU A 36 0.32 9.39 8.36
N LEU A 37 -0.64 8.98 7.51
CA LEU A 37 -2.03 8.81 7.93
C LEU A 37 -2.19 7.63 8.91
N ARG A 38 -1.51 6.50 8.65
CA ARG A 38 -1.48 5.36 9.56
C ARG A 38 -0.95 5.74 10.94
N ASP A 39 0.16 6.47 11.00
CA ASP A 39 0.76 6.92 12.26
C ASP A 39 -0.24 7.75 13.09
N LYS A 40 -1.02 8.62 12.43
CA LYS A 40 -2.08 9.40 13.09
C LYS A 40 -3.22 8.54 13.61
N LEU A 41 -3.66 7.54 12.84
CA LEU A 41 -4.71 6.61 13.26
C LEU A 41 -4.22 5.74 14.43
N GLN A 42 -3.01 5.24 14.39
CA GLN A 42 -2.40 4.47 15.47
C GLN A 42 -2.25 5.31 16.75
N ALA A 43 -1.85 6.58 16.64
CA ALA A 43 -1.78 7.50 17.78
C ALA A 43 -3.19 7.72 18.39
N LEU A 44 -4.23 7.85 17.55
CA LEU A 44 -5.61 7.95 18.00
C LEU A 44 -6.06 6.67 18.75
N VAL A 45 -5.77 5.49 18.20
CA VAL A 45 -6.06 4.21 18.88
C VAL A 45 -5.30 4.11 20.20
N ALA A 46 -4.03 4.49 20.23
CA ALA A 46 -3.20 4.49 21.44
C ALA A 46 -3.73 5.45 22.54
N SER A 47 -4.49 6.49 22.16
CA SER A 47 -5.17 7.38 23.11
C SER A 47 -6.44 6.78 23.73
N GLY A 48 -6.80 5.54 23.39
CA GLY A 48 -7.98 4.83 23.91
C GLY A 48 -9.26 5.04 23.10
N LYS A 49 -9.19 5.69 21.94
CA LYS A 49 -10.33 5.91 21.05
C LYS A 49 -10.49 4.73 20.08
N PHE A 50 -11.75 4.39 19.73
CA PHE A 50 -11.98 3.34 18.76
C PHE A 50 -11.57 3.76 17.34
N CYS A 51 -11.18 2.79 16.54
CA CYS A 51 -10.93 2.94 15.11
C CYS A 51 -11.47 1.70 14.38
N THR A 52 -12.36 1.92 13.44
CA THR A 52 -12.89 0.86 12.58
C THR A 52 -12.70 1.25 11.11
N THR A 53 -12.54 0.27 10.26
CA THR A 53 -12.39 0.51 8.83
C THR A 53 -13.30 -0.38 8.01
N TYR A 54 -14.00 0.21 7.07
CA TYR A 54 -14.80 -0.47 6.06
C TYR A 54 -14.13 -0.37 4.69
N LEU A 55 -13.99 -1.51 4.03
CA LEU A 55 -13.48 -1.65 2.68
C LEU A 55 -14.61 -2.13 1.76
N GLU A 56 -14.99 -1.32 0.79
CA GLU A 56 -15.85 -1.79 -0.29
C GLU A 56 -15.07 -2.75 -1.19
N THR A 57 -13.80 -2.40 -1.48
CA THR A 57 -12.82 -3.24 -2.18
C THR A 57 -11.44 -2.97 -1.57
N GLY A 58 -10.69 -4.02 -1.24
CA GLY A 58 -9.36 -3.88 -0.67
C GLY A 58 -8.25 -4.11 -1.70
N TYR A 59 -7.32 -3.16 -1.84
CA TYR A 59 -6.06 -3.32 -2.56
C TYR A 59 -4.88 -3.09 -1.61
N ASN A 60 -3.66 -3.42 -2.01
CA ASN A 60 -2.47 -3.31 -1.16
C ASN A 60 -2.44 -2.05 -0.30
N LEU A 61 -2.59 -0.87 -0.92
CA LEU A 61 -2.44 0.40 -0.21
C LEU A 61 -3.66 0.76 0.66
N SER A 62 -4.87 0.45 0.19
CA SER A 62 -6.10 0.63 0.99
C SER A 62 -6.17 -0.33 2.16
N TYR A 63 -5.76 -1.59 1.96
CA TYR A 63 -5.68 -2.57 3.04
C TYR A 63 -4.58 -2.23 4.05
N TYR A 64 -3.39 -1.81 3.56
CA TYR A 64 -2.33 -1.30 4.41
C TYR A 64 -2.80 -0.14 5.29
N LEU A 65 -3.59 0.80 4.74
CA LEU A 65 -4.20 1.86 5.52
C LEU A 65 -5.22 1.31 6.53
N ALA A 66 -6.09 0.41 6.10
CA ALA A 66 -7.16 -0.17 6.93
C ALA A 66 -6.61 -0.86 8.19
N THR A 67 -5.49 -1.57 8.07
CA THR A 67 -4.82 -2.25 9.19
C THR A 67 -4.16 -1.31 10.21
N ALA A 68 -4.31 0.02 10.08
CA ALA A 68 -4.02 0.95 11.16
C ALA A 68 -5.10 0.91 12.27
N CYS A 69 -6.32 0.49 11.93
CA CYS A 69 -7.42 0.29 12.85
C CYS A 69 -7.50 -1.17 13.29
N PRO A 70 -7.86 -1.46 14.55
CA PRO A 70 -8.00 -2.83 15.07
C PRO A 70 -9.07 -3.64 14.36
N GLU A 71 -10.15 -3.00 13.89
CA GLU A 71 -11.29 -3.66 13.26
C GLU A 71 -11.36 -3.29 11.78
N VAL A 72 -11.30 -4.30 10.90
CA VAL A 72 -11.35 -4.15 9.45
C VAL A 72 -12.49 -4.99 8.89
N TYR A 73 -13.41 -4.34 8.19
CA TYR A 73 -14.58 -4.95 7.58
C TYR A 73 -14.47 -4.88 6.05
N LEU A 74 -15.02 -5.90 5.38
CA LEU A 74 -15.04 -5.99 3.92
C LEU A 74 -16.44 -6.35 3.43
N THR A 75 -16.83 -5.82 2.28
CA THR A 75 -18.07 -6.20 1.60
C THR A 75 -18.08 -7.70 1.27
N PRO A 76 -19.16 -8.45 1.54
CA PRO A 76 -19.20 -9.91 1.33
C PRO A 76 -18.97 -10.36 -0.12
N THR A 77 -19.34 -9.52 -1.09
CA THR A 77 -19.19 -9.80 -2.53
C THR A 77 -17.89 -9.26 -3.12
N SER A 78 -17.00 -8.77 -2.27
CA SER A 78 -15.77 -8.11 -2.70
C SER A 78 -14.57 -9.06 -2.75
N LEU A 79 -13.45 -8.49 -3.15
CA LEU A 79 -12.14 -9.13 -3.25
C LEU A 79 -11.14 -8.33 -2.42
N LEU A 80 -10.29 -9.02 -1.67
CA LEU A 80 -9.09 -8.46 -1.09
C LEU A 80 -7.90 -8.67 -2.06
N GLY A 81 -7.60 -7.64 -2.83
CA GLY A 81 -6.51 -7.62 -3.81
C GLY A 81 -5.14 -7.40 -3.16
N LEU A 82 -4.82 -8.21 -2.14
CA LEU A 82 -3.51 -8.22 -1.49
C LEU A 82 -2.55 -9.06 -2.34
N ASN A 83 -1.53 -8.39 -2.93
CA ASN A 83 -0.59 -9.04 -3.84
C ASN A 83 0.84 -8.57 -3.60
N ALA A 84 1.82 -9.38 -4.01
CA ALA A 84 3.21 -8.95 -4.04
C ALA A 84 3.41 -7.75 -4.98
N LEU A 85 4.29 -6.83 -4.58
CA LEU A 85 4.62 -5.66 -5.39
C LEU A 85 5.50 -6.05 -6.58
N MET A 86 5.22 -5.47 -7.72
CA MET A 86 5.98 -5.70 -8.94
C MET A 86 6.42 -4.37 -9.56
N GLY A 87 7.70 -4.28 -9.91
CA GLY A 87 8.25 -3.16 -10.68
C GLY A 87 8.23 -3.47 -12.17
N HIS A 88 7.69 -2.56 -12.98
CA HIS A 88 7.72 -2.63 -14.44
C HIS A 88 8.41 -1.40 -15.01
N THR A 89 9.36 -1.60 -15.93
CA THR A 89 10.04 -0.54 -16.67
C THR A 89 9.94 -0.81 -18.16
N THR A 90 9.45 0.17 -18.91
CA THR A 90 9.38 0.08 -20.37
C THR A 90 10.67 0.59 -20.99
N PHE A 91 11.23 -0.16 -21.93
CA PHE A 91 12.41 0.23 -22.71
C PHE A 91 12.00 0.41 -24.17
N ILE A 92 12.17 1.62 -24.69
CA ILE A 92 11.76 1.98 -26.07
C ILE A 92 12.94 2.09 -27.05
N ARG A 93 14.17 1.79 -26.61
CA ARG A 93 15.37 1.84 -27.46
C ARG A 93 15.18 1.09 -28.78
N GLY A 94 14.60 -0.11 -28.74
CA GLY A 94 14.37 -0.91 -29.93
C GLY A 94 13.41 -0.27 -30.95
N THR A 95 12.45 0.51 -30.49
CA THR A 95 11.55 1.29 -31.35
C THR A 95 12.29 2.47 -31.98
N LEU A 96 13.10 3.17 -31.18
CA LEU A 96 13.90 4.30 -31.66
C LEU A 96 14.94 3.85 -32.72
N ASP A 97 15.55 2.68 -32.54
CA ASP A 97 16.45 2.08 -33.55
C ASP A 97 15.74 1.90 -34.91
N LYS A 98 14.49 1.40 -34.91
CA LYS A 98 13.71 1.20 -36.13
C LYS A 98 13.32 2.51 -36.83
N LEU A 99 13.24 3.59 -36.07
CA LEU A 99 12.93 4.93 -36.56
C LEU A 99 14.20 5.74 -36.93
N ASN A 100 15.38 5.15 -36.78
CA ASN A 100 16.68 5.83 -36.92
C ASN A 100 16.83 7.07 -36.02
N ILE A 101 16.19 7.03 -34.82
CA ILE A 101 16.31 8.07 -33.83
C ILE A 101 17.38 7.66 -32.82
N TYR A 102 18.38 8.52 -32.63
CA TYR A 102 19.45 8.29 -31.66
C TYR A 102 19.31 9.26 -30.47
N PRO A 103 18.83 8.80 -29.27
CA PRO A 103 18.73 9.66 -28.11
C PRO A 103 20.13 9.97 -27.55
N ASP A 104 20.40 11.23 -27.29
CA ASP A 104 21.60 11.71 -26.65
C ASP A 104 21.29 12.26 -25.27
N PHE A 105 21.78 11.57 -24.23
CA PHE A 105 21.57 11.94 -22.84
C PHE A 105 22.91 12.06 -22.12
N TYR A 106 23.11 13.18 -21.49
CA TYR A 106 24.21 13.35 -20.55
C TYR A 106 23.74 13.04 -19.12
N HIS A 107 24.41 12.12 -18.45
CA HIS A 107 24.14 11.78 -17.05
C HIS A 107 25.44 11.50 -16.31
N ILE A 108 25.45 11.79 -15.01
CA ILE A 108 26.58 11.53 -14.12
C ILE A 108 26.22 10.33 -13.25
N ALA A 109 27.12 9.33 -13.23
CA ALA A 109 26.99 8.07 -12.49
C ALA A 109 25.90 7.11 -13.00
N GLU A 110 26.10 5.83 -12.74
CA GLU A 110 25.33 4.70 -13.30
C GLU A 110 23.91 4.56 -12.71
N TYR A 111 23.65 5.15 -11.52
CA TYR A 111 22.34 5.14 -10.87
C TYR A 111 21.40 6.26 -11.35
N LYS A 112 21.83 7.12 -12.28
CA LYS A 112 20.94 8.05 -13.00
C LYS A 112 20.23 7.34 -14.15
N THR A 113 19.31 6.47 -13.82
CA THR A 113 18.76 5.45 -14.73
C THR A 113 17.56 5.90 -15.57
N PHE A 114 17.08 7.13 -15.41
CA PHE A 114 15.93 7.65 -16.18
C PHE A 114 16.14 7.56 -17.70
N SER A 115 17.34 7.88 -18.19
CA SER A 115 17.68 7.81 -19.60
C SER A 115 17.66 6.38 -20.15
N ASN A 116 17.84 5.36 -19.30
CA ASN A 116 17.95 3.96 -19.73
C ASN A 116 16.70 3.46 -20.48
N MET A 117 15.52 4.03 -20.21
CA MET A 117 14.31 3.68 -20.98
C MET A 117 14.45 4.03 -22.48
N TYR A 118 15.30 4.99 -22.82
CA TYR A 118 15.56 5.44 -24.20
C TYR A 118 16.86 4.89 -24.77
N THR A 119 17.88 4.68 -23.95
CA THR A 119 19.23 4.29 -24.39
C THR A 119 19.46 2.78 -24.32
N GLU A 120 18.72 2.07 -23.46
CA GLU A 120 18.88 0.64 -23.22
C GLU A 120 17.69 -0.18 -23.73
N LYS A 121 17.93 -1.45 -24.06
CA LYS A 121 16.88 -2.42 -24.46
C LYS A 121 16.38 -3.28 -23.28
N ARG A 122 17.04 -3.18 -22.13
CA ARG A 122 16.79 -3.93 -20.89
C ARG A 122 17.47 -3.28 -19.70
N PHE A 123 17.17 -3.75 -18.51
CA PHE A 123 17.84 -3.29 -17.30
C PHE A 123 19.37 -3.42 -17.38
N THR A 124 20.07 -2.33 -17.07
CA THR A 124 21.47 -2.40 -16.65
C THR A 124 21.56 -2.99 -15.23
N PRO A 125 22.72 -3.53 -14.79
CA PRO A 125 22.88 -4.02 -13.42
C PRO A 125 22.47 -2.99 -12.36
N ALA A 126 22.98 -1.76 -12.41
CA ALA A 126 22.66 -0.68 -11.48
C ALA A 126 21.17 -0.30 -11.50
N HIS A 127 20.53 -0.26 -12.68
CA HIS A 127 19.10 0.01 -12.78
C HIS A 127 18.26 -1.10 -12.15
N ARG A 128 18.63 -2.36 -12.37
CA ARG A 128 17.95 -3.51 -11.76
C ARG A 128 18.09 -3.50 -10.24
N GLU A 129 19.30 -3.27 -9.73
CA GLU A 129 19.59 -3.16 -8.31
C GLU A 129 18.71 -2.09 -7.67
N MET A 130 18.75 -0.86 -8.17
CA MET A 130 17.95 0.26 -7.65
C MET A 130 16.45 -0.04 -7.62
N VAL A 131 15.89 -0.61 -8.69
CA VAL A 131 14.44 -0.93 -8.75
C VAL A 131 14.12 -2.08 -7.80
N THR A 132 14.98 -3.08 -7.69
CA THR A 132 14.80 -4.22 -6.78
C THR A 132 14.79 -3.74 -5.33
N ASP A 133 15.77 -2.93 -4.93
CA ASP A 133 15.88 -2.41 -3.57
C ASP A 133 14.66 -1.56 -3.19
N LEU A 134 14.20 -0.70 -4.11
CA LEU A 134 13.02 0.12 -3.89
C LEU A 134 11.76 -0.73 -3.68
N ILE A 135 11.52 -1.72 -4.55
CA ILE A 135 10.33 -2.60 -4.47
C ILE A 135 10.39 -3.46 -3.22
N THR A 136 11.56 -4.02 -2.91
CA THR A 136 11.77 -4.83 -1.70
C THR A 136 11.53 -4.02 -0.43
N GLY A 137 12.05 -2.79 -0.39
CA GLY A 137 11.83 -1.89 0.74
C GLY A 137 10.36 -1.53 0.94
N TRP A 138 9.61 -1.26 -0.13
CA TRP A 138 8.17 -1.01 -0.05
C TRP A 138 7.39 -2.25 0.36
N GLN A 139 7.73 -3.42 -0.18
CA GLN A 139 7.08 -4.67 0.18
C GLN A 139 7.31 -5.02 1.65
N GLN A 140 8.52 -4.82 2.17
CA GLN A 140 8.81 -5.06 3.57
C GLN A 140 7.97 -4.15 4.47
N GLN A 141 7.88 -2.87 4.17
CA GLN A 141 7.03 -1.93 4.91
C GLN A 141 5.54 -2.30 4.87
N LEU A 142 5.06 -2.79 3.73
CA LEU A 142 3.69 -3.31 3.60
C LEU A 142 3.47 -4.51 4.51
N ILE A 143 4.37 -5.49 4.48
CA ILE A 143 4.32 -6.70 5.30
C ILE A 143 4.36 -6.35 6.79
N ASP A 144 5.32 -5.55 7.21
CA ASP A 144 5.49 -5.16 8.61
C ASP A 144 4.28 -4.41 9.16
N GLY A 145 3.73 -3.49 8.36
CA GLY A 145 2.56 -2.72 8.75
C GLY A 145 1.28 -3.57 8.85
N ILE A 146 1.09 -4.54 7.96
CA ILE A 146 -0.04 -5.48 8.03
C ILE A 146 0.17 -6.44 9.20
N ALA A 147 1.36 -6.97 9.38
CA ALA A 147 1.71 -7.86 10.50
C ALA A 147 1.40 -7.22 11.85
N ALA A 148 1.88 -5.99 12.05
CA ALA A 148 1.61 -5.22 13.26
C ALA A 148 0.12 -4.94 13.46
N GLY A 149 -0.60 -4.56 12.39
CA GLY A 149 -2.02 -4.21 12.47
C GLY A 149 -2.95 -5.41 12.67
N ARG A 150 -2.56 -6.59 12.19
CA ARG A 150 -3.36 -7.83 12.31
C ARG A 150 -2.88 -8.77 13.42
N GLY A 151 -1.80 -8.45 14.11
CA GLY A 151 -1.20 -9.33 15.13
C GLY A 151 -0.68 -10.64 14.55
N LEU A 152 -0.24 -10.63 13.29
CA LEU A 152 0.34 -11.78 12.60
C LEU A 152 1.88 -11.66 12.57
N ASP A 153 2.56 -12.77 12.41
CA ASP A 153 3.99 -12.73 12.15
C ASP A 153 4.31 -12.32 10.70
N ALA A 154 5.45 -11.67 10.48
CA ALA A 154 5.83 -11.15 9.17
C ALA A 154 5.97 -12.25 8.10
N ALA A 155 6.43 -13.45 8.47
CA ALA A 155 6.59 -14.56 7.54
C ALA A 155 5.22 -15.09 7.05
N THR A 156 4.24 -15.15 7.94
CA THR A 156 2.85 -15.48 7.59
C THR A 156 2.28 -14.43 6.64
N VAL A 157 2.45 -13.13 6.94
CA VAL A 157 1.97 -12.06 6.04
C VAL A 157 2.68 -12.10 4.68
N GLU A 158 3.98 -12.39 4.64
CA GLU A 158 4.69 -12.55 3.37
C GLU A 158 4.11 -13.68 2.51
N GLN A 159 3.77 -14.82 3.12
CA GLN A 159 3.11 -15.92 2.41
C GLN A 159 1.73 -15.51 1.91
N LEU A 160 0.94 -14.81 2.72
CA LEU A 160 -0.37 -14.30 2.34
C LEU A 160 -0.28 -13.29 1.19
N VAL A 161 0.68 -12.37 1.21
CA VAL A 161 0.92 -11.42 0.11
C VAL A 161 1.30 -12.14 -1.19
N ARG A 162 2.03 -13.25 -1.11
CA ARG A 162 2.38 -14.09 -2.28
C ARG A 162 1.23 -14.96 -2.79
N GLY A 163 0.30 -15.32 -1.91
CA GLY A 163 -0.84 -16.21 -2.20
C GLY A 163 -2.08 -15.49 -2.73
N GLY A 164 -2.15 -14.18 -2.59
CA GLY A 164 -3.33 -13.40 -3.01
C GLY A 164 -3.53 -13.29 -4.53
N PRO A 165 -4.64 -12.72 -4.97
CA PRO A 165 -5.70 -12.08 -4.20
C PRO A 165 -6.63 -13.10 -3.50
N TYR A 166 -7.46 -12.61 -2.55
CA TYR A 166 -8.37 -13.42 -1.75
C TYR A 166 -9.83 -13.03 -1.99
N LEU A 167 -10.71 -14.03 -2.07
CA LEU A 167 -12.14 -13.80 -1.95
C LEU A 167 -12.48 -13.33 -0.53
N ALA A 168 -13.60 -12.65 -0.35
CA ALA A 168 -13.96 -12.06 0.94
C ALA A 168 -13.94 -13.08 2.09
N HIS A 169 -14.52 -14.29 1.90
CA HIS A 169 -14.53 -15.32 2.93
C HIS A 169 -13.12 -15.88 3.23
N GLU A 170 -12.26 -16.04 2.22
CA GLU A 170 -10.86 -16.45 2.40
C GLU A 170 -10.06 -15.43 3.21
N ALA A 171 -10.35 -14.12 3.02
CA ALA A 171 -9.71 -13.07 3.78
C ALA A 171 -10.07 -13.15 5.28
N VAL A 172 -11.29 -13.55 5.62
CA VAL A 172 -11.69 -13.81 7.02
C VAL A 172 -11.00 -15.06 7.56
N GLU A 173 -11.00 -16.16 6.82
CA GLU A 173 -10.35 -17.42 7.22
C GLU A 173 -8.84 -17.25 7.48
N ASN A 174 -8.20 -16.35 6.75
CA ASN A 174 -6.79 -16.01 6.91
C ASN A 174 -6.52 -14.90 7.95
N ASN A 175 -7.52 -14.48 8.73
CA ASN A 175 -7.42 -13.40 9.71
C ASN A 175 -6.99 -12.05 9.14
N LEU A 176 -7.18 -11.84 7.83
CA LEU A 176 -6.91 -10.55 7.19
C LEU A 176 -8.05 -9.55 7.42
N ILE A 177 -9.27 -10.03 7.61
CA ILE A 177 -10.51 -9.27 7.80
C ILE A 177 -11.23 -9.83 9.03
N ASP A 178 -11.87 -8.97 9.83
CA ASP A 178 -12.59 -9.38 11.04
C ASP A 178 -13.99 -9.89 10.73
N LYS A 179 -14.73 -9.20 9.85
CA LYS A 179 -16.08 -9.60 9.44
C LYS A 179 -16.40 -9.11 8.02
N LEU A 180 -17.35 -9.79 7.42
CA LEU A 180 -17.99 -9.35 6.18
C LEU A 180 -19.28 -8.64 6.52
N LEU A 181 -19.42 -7.39 6.11
CA LEU A 181 -20.60 -6.56 6.34
C LEU A 181 -20.99 -5.84 5.05
N TYR A 182 -22.27 -5.65 4.81
CA TYR A 182 -22.73 -4.63 3.88
C TYR A 182 -22.66 -3.26 4.57
N TYR A 183 -22.61 -2.19 3.77
CA TYR A 183 -22.41 -0.84 4.29
C TYR A 183 -23.48 -0.40 5.30
N ASP A 184 -24.72 -0.82 5.10
CA ASP A 184 -25.86 -0.56 6.01
C ASP A 184 -25.77 -1.30 7.35
N GLN A 185 -24.92 -2.34 7.42
CA GLN A 185 -24.66 -3.11 8.64
C GLN A 185 -23.45 -2.57 9.42
N TYR A 186 -22.56 -1.87 8.72
CA TYR A 186 -21.39 -1.20 9.30
C TYR A 186 -21.78 0.09 9.98
#